data_fe0a90596fad0eb0a630eb04f268f8c9
#
_entry.id   fe0a90596fad0eb0a630eb04f268f8c9
#
_cell.length_a   1.000
_cell.length_b   1.000
_cell.length_c   1.000
_cell.angle_alpha   90.00
_cell.angle_beta   90.00
_cell.angle_gamma   90.00
#
_symmetry.space_group_name_H-M   'P 1'
#
loop_
_entity.id
_entity.type
_entity.pdbx_description
1 polymer ?
#
loop_
_entity_poly.entity_id
_entity_poly.type
_entity_poly.pdbx_seq_one_letter_code
_entity_poly.pdbx_strand_id
1 'polypeptide(L)'
;MLLEFTYTKKEYADGWRRFFFLTKVIKKFDLVVMAFSLLIPLYLFYQYGFTRFYIMLAFVIYFFNIVIVAVFFIRPYMFYQEYEQLHHPYKLLFEDDKITFDAHAIHSTLSWDIYKHYMENKDYFYIIQKKRTYALIPKRIFASENELSAFRQLLTDHLTTP
;
A
#
# COMPACT_ATOMS: atom_id res chain seq x y z
N MET A 1 -24.16 -1.68 3.01
CA MET A 1 -23.37 -1.27 4.20
C MET A 1 -22.71 0.06 3.93
N LEU A 2 -22.87 1.07 4.82
CA LEU A 2 -22.24 2.38 4.68
C LEU A 2 -20.99 2.47 5.56
N LEU A 3 -19.86 2.85 4.97
CA LEU A 3 -18.63 3.14 5.69
C LEU A 3 -18.25 4.60 5.46
N GLU A 4 -17.95 5.31 6.54
CA GLU A 4 -17.49 6.69 6.48
C GLU A 4 -16.22 6.85 7.33
N PHE A 5 -15.15 7.40 6.71
CA PHE A 5 -13.89 7.60 7.38
C PHE A 5 -13.00 8.62 6.67
N THR A 6 -12.00 9.13 7.38
CA THR A 6 -10.94 9.98 6.81
C THR A 6 -9.60 9.36 7.12
N TYR A 7 -8.70 9.35 6.15
CA TYR A 7 -7.33 8.88 6.36
C TYR A 7 -6.52 9.90 7.14
N THR A 8 -5.68 9.41 8.03
CA THR A 8 -4.54 10.18 8.49
C THR A 8 -3.34 9.91 7.58
N LYS A 9 -2.44 10.89 7.47
CA LYS A 9 -1.20 10.76 6.69
C LYS A 9 -0.38 9.51 7.07
N LYS A 10 -0.28 9.24 8.38
CA LYS A 10 0.45 8.08 8.91
C LYS A 10 -0.24 6.77 8.55
N GLU A 11 -1.55 6.72 8.68
CA GLU A 11 -2.37 5.53 8.38
C GLU A 11 -2.31 5.16 6.90
N TYR A 12 -2.45 6.16 6.01
CA TYR A 12 -2.32 5.95 4.57
C TYR A 12 -0.94 5.38 4.21
N ALA A 13 0.14 5.98 4.76
CA ALA A 13 1.49 5.51 4.52
C ALA A 13 1.77 4.12 5.11
N ASP A 14 1.16 3.77 6.25
CA ASP A 14 1.26 2.44 6.85
C ASP A 14 0.52 1.40 5.99
N GLY A 15 -0.71 1.70 5.57
CA GLY A 15 -1.47 0.86 4.65
C GLY A 15 -0.73 0.60 3.34
N TRP A 16 -0.12 1.65 2.75
CA TRP A 16 0.72 1.54 1.56
C TRP A 16 1.88 0.54 1.76
N ARG A 17 2.67 0.67 2.83
CA ARG A 17 3.80 -0.22 3.12
C ARG A 17 3.37 -1.67 3.35
N ARG A 18 2.31 -1.88 4.12
CA ARG A 18 1.79 -3.21 4.41
C ARG A 18 1.24 -3.91 3.17
N PHE A 19 0.73 -3.16 2.20
CA PHE A 19 0.30 -3.70 0.92
C PHE A 19 1.45 -4.40 0.18
N PHE A 20 2.65 -3.81 0.13
CA PHE A 20 3.81 -4.42 -0.51
C PHE A 20 4.25 -5.73 0.15
N PHE A 21 4.15 -5.80 1.49
CA PHE A 21 4.43 -7.04 2.21
C PHE A 21 3.34 -8.10 2.00
N LEU A 22 2.09 -7.69 2.00
CA LEU A 22 0.94 -8.58 1.83
C LEU A 22 0.94 -9.22 0.44
N THR A 23 1.23 -8.44 -0.59
CA THR A 23 1.35 -8.90 -1.98
C THR A 23 2.67 -9.62 -2.28
N LYS A 24 3.56 -9.74 -1.29
CA LYS A 24 4.90 -10.34 -1.41
C LYS A 24 5.79 -9.69 -2.46
N VAL A 25 5.48 -8.47 -2.90
CA VAL A 25 6.35 -7.67 -3.79
C VAL A 25 7.66 -7.34 -3.08
N ILE A 26 7.59 -7.05 -1.77
CA ILE A 26 8.76 -6.88 -0.91
C ILE A 26 8.62 -7.88 0.24
N LYS A 27 9.64 -8.70 0.43
CA LYS A 27 9.75 -9.62 1.56
C LYS A 27 10.63 -9.00 2.64
N LYS A 28 10.46 -9.43 3.89
CA LYS A 28 11.35 -8.99 4.98
C LYS A 28 12.82 -9.29 4.69
N PHE A 29 13.08 -10.39 3.99
CA PHE A 29 14.43 -10.78 3.57
C PHE A 29 15.05 -9.75 2.62
N ASP A 30 14.28 -9.15 1.72
CA ASP A 30 14.79 -8.15 0.77
C ASP A 30 15.32 -6.90 1.49
N LEU A 31 14.68 -6.52 2.61
CA LEU A 31 15.18 -5.42 3.45
C LEU A 31 16.52 -5.75 4.11
N VAL A 32 16.72 -7.01 4.50
CA VAL A 32 18.00 -7.48 5.04
C VAL A 32 19.08 -7.44 3.96
N VAL A 33 18.78 -7.96 2.77
CA VAL A 33 19.69 -7.92 1.61
C VAL A 33 20.05 -6.47 1.25
N MET A 34 19.06 -5.58 1.25
CA MET A 34 19.27 -4.15 1.01
C MET A 34 20.23 -3.54 2.04
N ALA A 35 20.04 -3.81 3.33
CA ALA A 35 20.92 -3.32 4.38
C ALA A 35 22.35 -3.84 4.20
N PHE A 36 22.53 -5.12 3.90
CA PHE A 36 23.85 -5.71 3.66
C PHE A 36 24.51 -5.17 2.38
N SER A 37 23.73 -4.85 1.35
CA SER A 37 24.26 -4.30 0.10
C SER A 37 25.00 -2.98 0.30
N LEU A 38 24.66 -2.20 1.33
CA LEU A 38 25.36 -0.95 1.66
C LEU A 38 26.79 -1.17 2.14
N LEU A 39 27.11 -2.36 2.65
CA LEU A 39 28.46 -2.71 3.13
C LEU A 39 29.39 -3.16 1.99
N ILE A 40 28.83 -3.61 0.86
CA ILE A 40 29.61 -4.13 -0.27
C ILE A 40 30.58 -3.08 -0.82
N PRO A 41 30.18 -1.84 -1.13
CA PRO A 41 31.12 -0.83 -1.63
C PRO A 41 32.23 -0.51 -0.62
N LEU A 42 31.92 -0.47 0.67
CA LEU A 42 32.89 -0.20 1.74
C LEU A 42 33.96 -1.30 1.79
N TYR A 43 33.54 -2.56 1.71
CA TYR A 43 34.45 -3.70 1.65
C TYR A 43 35.35 -3.66 0.41
N LEU A 44 34.77 -3.37 -0.77
CA LEU A 44 35.52 -3.29 -2.02
C LEU A 44 36.54 -2.15 -2.01
N PHE A 45 36.20 -1.00 -1.46
CA PHE A 45 37.14 0.11 -1.30
C PHE A 45 38.29 -0.22 -0.33
N TYR A 46 38.00 -0.96 0.73
CA TYR A 46 39.01 -1.40 1.66
C TYR A 46 40.00 -2.38 1.00
N GLN A 47 39.53 -3.35 0.22
CA GLN A 47 40.36 -4.39 -0.39
C GLN A 47 41.12 -3.91 -1.64
N TYR A 48 40.46 -3.12 -2.48
CA TYR A 48 40.97 -2.81 -3.82
C TYR A 48 41.22 -1.32 -4.07
N GLY A 49 40.95 -0.49 -3.09
CA GLY A 49 41.07 0.96 -3.19
C GLY A 49 39.99 1.63 -4.04
N PHE A 50 40.12 2.95 -4.20
CA PHE A 50 39.16 3.78 -4.93
C PHE A 50 39.45 3.80 -6.43
N THR A 51 39.17 2.71 -7.11
CA THR A 51 39.25 2.66 -8.57
C THR A 51 37.96 3.18 -9.22
N ARG A 52 38.05 3.68 -10.46
CA ARG A 52 36.87 4.18 -11.20
C ARG A 52 35.74 3.14 -11.28
N PHE A 53 36.09 1.88 -11.44
CA PHE A 53 35.12 0.79 -11.52
C PHE A 53 34.34 0.63 -10.20
N TYR A 54 35.02 0.57 -9.07
CA TYR A 54 34.36 0.40 -7.76
C TYR A 54 33.56 1.64 -7.34
N ILE A 55 34.00 2.84 -7.71
CA ILE A 55 33.23 4.07 -7.50
C ILE A 55 31.90 4.02 -8.28
N MET A 56 31.95 3.63 -9.55
CA MET A 56 30.74 3.49 -10.37
C MET A 56 29.79 2.42 -9.80
N LEU A 57 30.34 1.27 -9.38
CA LEU A 57 29.56 0.20 -8.76
C LEU A 57 28.89 0.66 -7.46
N ALA A 58 29.62 1.39 -6.60
CA ALA A 58 29.09 1.97 -5.39
C ALA A 58 27.95 2.95 -5.68
N PHE A 59 28.12 3.83 -6.69
CA PHE A 59 27.07 4.74 -7.12
C PHE A 59 25.80 4.01 -7.51
N VAL A 60 25.89 2.95 -8.30
CA VAL A 60 24.75 2.14 -8.71
C VAL A 60 24.06 1.52 -7.50
N ILE A 61 24.80 0.89 -6.60
CA ILE A 61 24.25 0.24 -5.41
C ILE A 61 23.53 1.26 -4.52
N TYR A 62 24.16 2.39 -4.20
CA TYR A 62 23.54 3.42 -3.36
C TYR A 62 22.35 4.07 -4.04
N PHE A 63 22.42 4.33 -5.36
CA PHE A 63 21.30 4.87 -6.12
C PHE A 63 20.05 3.98 -6.02
N PHE A 64 20.19 2.68 -6.24
CA PHE A 64 19.06 1.76 -6.12
C PHE A 64 18.52 1.69 -4.68
N ASN A 65 19.39 1.69 -3.67
CA ASN A 65 18.94 1.75 -2.28
C ASN A 65 18.14 3.03 -1.98
N ILE A 66 18.62 4.19 -2.44
CA ILE A 66 17.92 5.47 -2.28
C ILE A 66 16.55 5.44 -2.96
N VAL A 67 16.46 4.91 -4.19
CA VAL A 67 15.19 4.78 -4.92
C VAL A 67 14.21 3.89 -4.14
N ILE A 68 14.65 2.74 -3.63
CA ILE A 68 13.80 1.84 -2.84
C ILE A 68 13.29 2.56 -1.56
N VAL A 69 14.19 3.23 -0.82
CA VAL A 69 13.82 4.01 0.37
C VAL A 69 12.82 5.12 0.00
N ALA A 70 13.05 5.84 -1.07
CA ALA A 70 12.16 6.91 -1.52
C ALA A 70 10.76 6.38 -1.87
N VAL A 71 10.67 5.30 -2.65
CA VAL A 71 9.39 4.69 -3.03
C VAL A 71 8.65 4.14 -1.81
N PHE A 72 9.35 3.54 -0.85
CA PHE A 72 8.73 2.86 0.27
C PHE A 72 8.37 3.80 1.43
N PHE A 73 9.21 4.79 1.72
CA PHE A 73 9.02 5.69 2.85
C PHE A 73 8.54 7.09 2.48
N ILE A 74 8.99 7.65 1.37
CA ILE A 74 8.69 9.05 1.01
C ILE A 74 7.46 9.13 0.12
N ARG A 75 7.36 8.28 -0.90
CA ARG A 75 6.28 8.32 -1.90
C ARG A 75 4.86 8.31 -1.31
N PRO A 76 4.52 7.46 -0.32
CA PRO A 76 3.17 7.45 0.23
C PRO A 76 2.80 8.76 0.95
N TYR A 77 3.78 9.44 1.56
CA TYR A 77 3.54 10.75 2.18
C TYR A 77 3.35 11.87 1.15
N MET A 78 4.12 11.83 0.05
CA MET A 78 3.94 12.76 -1.06
C MET A 78 2.59 12.56 -1.73
N PHE A 79 2.24 11.31 -2.00
CA PHE A 79 0.97 10.95 -2.60
C PHE A 79 -0.22 11.42 -1.75
N TYR A 80 -0.15 11.21 -0.43
CA TYR A 80 -1.17 11.71 0.48
C TYR A 80 -1.31 13.24 0.39
N GLN A 81 -0.21 13.99 0.27
CA GLN A 81 -0.24 15.45 0.16
C GLN A 81 -0.74 15.95 -1.21
N GLU A 82 -0.42 15.22 -2.28
CA GLU A 82 -0.78 15.57 -3.66
C GLU A 82 -2.28 15.37 -3.92
N TYR A 83 -2.90 14.37 -3.30
CA TYR A 83 -4.30 14.03 -3.54
C TYR A 83 -5.20 14.58 -2.44
N GLU A 84 -5.80 15.73 -2.71
CA GLU A 84 -6.67 16.47 -1.78
C GLU A 84 -7.84 15.61 -1.28
N GLN A 85 -8.39 14.74 -2.13
CA GLN A 85 -9.46 13.82 -1.76
C GLN A 85 -9.13 12.91 -0.56
N LEU A 86 -7.84 12.62 -0.31
CA LEU A 86 -7.42 11.81 0.85
C LEU A 86 -7.56 12.54 2.19
N HIS A 87 -7.73 13.87 2.14
CA HIS A 87 -7.91 14.71 3.33
C HIS A 87 -9.38 14.85 3.74
N HIS A 88 -10.30 14.47 2.86
CA HIS A 88 -11.73 14.59 3.07
C HIS A 88 -12.36 13.25 3.50
N PRO A 89 -13.56 13.28 4.11
CA PRO A 89 -14.28 12.05 4.43
C PRO A 89 -14.56 11.22 3.18
N TYR A 90 -14.25 9.94 3.26
CA TYR A 90 -14.63 8.92 2.31
C TYR A 90 -15.94 8.30 2.73
N LYS A 91 -16.92 8.25 1.84
CA LYS A 91 -18.15 7.52 2.00
C LYS A 91 -18.21 6.40 0.98
N LEU A 92 -18.31 5.19 1.47
CA LEU A 92 -18.42 3.98 0.66
C LEU A 92 -19.73 3.30 1.02
N LEU A 93 -20.67 3.27 0.09
CA LEU A 93 -21.89 2.53 0.25
C LEU A 93 -21.79 1.23 -0.55
N PHE A 94 -21.71 0.12 0.15
CA PHE A 94 -21.71 -1.23 -0.42
C PHE A 94 -23.15 -1.74 -0.49
N GLU A 95 -23.64 -1.96 -1.71
CA GLU A 95 -24.92 -2.54 -2.04
C GLU A 95 -24.70 -3.90 -2.73
N ASP A 96 -25.73 -4.68 -2.94
CA ASP A 96 -25.59 -6.02 -3.50
C ASP A 96 -25.12 -6.01 -4.96
N ASP A 97 -25.47 -4.98 -5.73
CA ASP A 97 -25.17 -4.86 -7.17
C ASP A 97 -24.04 -3.87 -7.48
N LYS A 98 -23.75 -2.94 -6.57
CA LYS A 98 -22.84 -1.82 -6.82
C LYS A 98 -22.17 -1.30 -5.55
N ILE A 99 -21.12 -0.52 -5.77
CA ILE A 99 -20.43 0.23 -4.72
C ILE A 99 -20.47 1.70 -5.10
N THR A 100 -21.12 2.52 -4.27
CA THR A 100 -21.13 3.96 -4.45
C THR A 100 -20.00 4.56 -3.64
N PHE A 101 -19.15 5.30 -4.32
CA PHE A 101 -18.00 6.00 -3.75
C PHE A 101 -18.24 7.50 -3.80
N ASP A 102 -18.07 8.16 -2.66
CA ASP A 102 -18.19 9.60 -2.53
C ASP A 102 -17.00 10.12 -1.71
N ALA A 103 -16.20 10.98 -2.33
CA ALA A 103 -15.08 11.65 -1.66
C ALA A 103 -14.85 13.03 -2.29
N HIS A 104 -15.13 14.08 -1.51
CA HIS A 104 -14.97 15.47 -1.93
C HIS A 104 -15.74 15.76 -3.24
N ALA A 105 -15.05 16.03 -4.33
CA ALA A 105 -15.65 16.34 -5.65
C ALA A 105 -15.84 15.08 -6.53
N ILE A 106 -15.56 13.89 -6.02
CA ILE A 106 -15.62 12.63 -6.79
C ILE A 106 -16.81 11.83 -6.31
N HIS A 107 -17.78 11.65 -7.21
CA HIS A 107 -18.89 10.72 -7.06
C HIS A 107 -18.78 9.65 -8.12
N SER A 108 -18.78 8.40 -7.76
CA SER A 108 -18.74 7.31 -8.72
C SER A 108 -19.53 6.09 -8.23
N THR A 109 -20.23 5.47 -9.15
CA THR A 109 -20.89 4.19 -8.92
C THR A 109 -20.13 3.12 -9.68
N LEU A 110 -19.68 2.11 -8.98
CA LEU A 110 -18.80 1.08 -9.47
C LEU A 110 -19.48 -0.28 -9.32
N SER A 111 -19.44 -1.09 -10.37
CA SER A 111 -19.87 -2.49 -10.27
C SER A 111 -18.83 -3.32 -9.55
N TRP A 112 -19.25 -4.37 -8.86
CA TRP A 112 -18.36 -5.36 -8.24
C TRP A 112 -17.38 -5.98 -9.25
N ASP A 113 -17.75 -6.07 -10.52
CA ASP A 113 -16.93 -6.63 -11.59
C ASP A 113 -15.59 -5.93 -11.83
N ILE A 114 -15.44 -4.68 -11.39
CA ILE A 114 -14.16 -3.97 -11.52
C ILE A 114 -13.11 -4.47 -10.53
N TYR A 115 -13.56 -5.11 -9.45
CA TYR A 115 -12.73 -5.68 -8.43
C TYR A 115 -12.39 -7.13 -8.76
N LYS A 116 -11.22 -7.58 -8.35
CA LYS A 116 -10.71 -8.92 -8.64
C LYS A 116 -10.81 -9.83 -7.43
N HIS A 117 -10.30 -9.36 -6.34
CA HIS A 117 -10.26 -10.08 -5.06
C HIS A 117 -10.02 -9.07 -3.93
N TYR A 118 -10.17 -9.50 -2.71
CA TYR A 118 -9.75 -8.71 -1.56
C TYR A 118 -8.64 -9.43 -0.79
N MET A 119 -7.86 -8.65 -0.05
CA MET A 119 -6.83 -9.11 0.86
C MET A 119 -7.04 -8.44 2.20
N GLU A 120 -6.66 -9.13 3.27
CA GLU A 120 -6.86 -8.66 4.63
C GLU A 120 -5.58 -8.83 5.44
N ASN A 121 -5.25 -7.86 6.28
CA ASN A 121 -4.26 -8.00 7.33
C ASN A 121 -4.86 -7.60 8.68
N LYS A 122 -4.01 -7.47 9.72
CA LYS A 122 -4.46 -7.12 11.06
C LYS A 122 -5.27 -5.81 11.10
N ASP A 123 -4.87 -4.79 10.33
CA ASP A 123 -5.37 -3.43 10.50
C ASP A 123 -6.16 -2.90 9.29
N TYR A 124 -6.10 -3.59 8.14
CA TYR A 124 -6.68 -3.10 6.88
C TYR A 124 -7.30 -4.20 6.04
N PHE A 125 -8.34 -3.82 5.28
CA PHE A 125 -8.78 -4.51 4.06
C PHE A 125 -8.24 -3.78 2.84
N TYR A 126 -7.88 -4.55 1.82
CA TYR A 126 -7.45 -4.08 0.50
C TYR A 126 -8.36 -4.70 -0.55
N ILE A 127 -9.17 -3.90 -1.19
CA ILE A 127 -10.05 -4.36 -2.27
C ILE A 127 -9.34 -4.06 -3.60
N ILE A 128 -8.87 -5.11 -4.26
CA ILE A 128 -7.98 -5.01 -5.42
C ILE A 128 -8.79 -4.86 -6.69
N GLN A 129 -8.54 -3.79 -7.44
CA GLN A 129 -9.13 -3.57 -8.75
C GLN A 129 -8.34 -4.28 -9.86
N LYS A 130 -9.02 -4.61 -10.96
CA LYS A 130 -8.40 -5.25 -12.14
C LYS A 130 -7.24 -4.43 -12.73
N LYS A 131 -7.26 -3.12 -12.60
CA LYS A 131 -6.21 -2.19 -13.06
C LYS A 131 -5.00 -2.05 -12.13
N ARG A 132 -4.80 -2.96 -11.19
CA ARG A 132 -3.71 -2.94 -10.18
C ARG A 132 -3.77 -1.78 -9.20
N THR A 133 -4.90 -1.13 -9.07
CA THR A 133 -5.20 -0.19 -7.99
C THR A 133 -5.93 -0.92 -6.87
N TYR A 134 -5.98 -0.33 -5.71
CA TYR A 134 -6.70 -0.89 -4.57
C TYR A 134 -7.41 0.20 -3.76
N ALA A 135 -8.52 -0.16 -3.15
CA ALA A 135 -9.14 0.61 -2.09
C ALA A 135 -8.64 0.11 -0.74
N LEU A 136 -8.19 1.03 0.11
CA LEU A 136 -7.69 0.75 1.45
C LEU A 136 -8.79 1.06 2.46
N ILE A 137 -9.21 0.09 3.27
CA ILE A 137 -10.25 0.28 4.29
C ILE A 137 -9.65 -0.04 5.65
N PRO A 138 -9.52 0.97 6.55
CA PRO A 138 -8.99 0.75 7.88
C PRO A 138 -10.00 -0.01 8.75
N LYS A 139 -9.56 -1.05 9.46
CA LYS A 139 -10.44 -1.84 10.33
C LYS A 139 -10.94 -1.06 11.55
N ARG A 140 -10.25 0.00 11.96
CA ARG A 140 -10.67 0.85 13.09
C ARG A 140 -12.01 1.55 12.92
N ILE A 141 -12.54 1.58 11.69
CA ILE A 141 -13.83 2.23 11.41
C ILE A 141 -15.03 1.39 11.84
N PHE A 142 -14.83 0.09 12.05
CA PHE A 142 -15.87 -0.81 12.50
C PHE A 142 -16.03 -0.69 14.02
N ALA A 143 -17.27 -0.44 14.47
CA ALA A 143 -17.55 -0.25 15.88
C ALA A 143 -17.50 -1.56 16.68
N SER A 144 -17.65 -2.71 16.00
CA SER A 144 -17.67 -4.03 16.64
C SER A 144 -17.10 -5.13 15.74
N GLU A 145 -16.69 -6.25 16.35
CA GLU A 145 -16.30 -7.45 15.62
C GLU A 145 -17.45 -8.03 14.77
N ASN A 146 -18.70 -7.80 15.16
CA ASN A 146 -19.86 -8.22 14.38
C ASN A 146 -19.95 -7.44 13.05
N GLU A 147 -19.76 -6.11 13.08
CA GLU A 147 -19.70 -5.30 11.87
C GLU A 147 -18.53 -5.68 10.96
N LEU A 148 -17.36 -5.91 11.55
CA LEU A 148 -16.17 -6.33 10.83
C LEU A 148 -16.39 -7.70 10.16
N SER A 149 -17.03 -8.62 10.86
CA SER A 149 -17.37 -9.94 10.34
C SER A 149 -18.46 -9.86 9.24
N ALA A 150 -19.46 -9.00 9.41
CA ALA A 150 -20.47 -8.74 8.38
C ALA A 150 -19.85 -8.15 7.11
N PHE A 151 -18.90 -7.23 7.26
CA PHE A 151 -18.17 -6.67 6.11
C PHE A 151 -17.30 -7.71 5.42
N ARG A 152 -16.61 -8.57 6.18
CA ARG A 152 -15.83 -9.68 5.62
C ARG A 152 -16.71 -10.66 4.84
N GLN A 153 -17.90 -10.99 5.37
CA GLN A 153 -18.87 -11.83 4.67
C GLN A 153 -19.31 -11.19 3.37
N LEU A 154 -19.71 -9.91 3.38
CA LEU A 154 -20.07 -9.16 2.19
C LEU A 154 -18.97 -9.20 1.11
N LEU A 155 -17.72 -9.02 1.51
CA LEU A 155 -16.60 -9.13 0.55
C LEU A 155 -16.43 -10.55 0.02
N THR A 156 -16.62 -11.58 0.85
CA THR A 156 -16.50 -12.98 0.45
C THR A 156 -17.62 -13.41 -0.51
N ASP A 157 -18.81 -12.86 -0.37
CA ASP A 157 -19.96 -13.16 -1.22
C ASP A 157 -19.79 -12.60 -2.64
N HIS A 158 -19.04 -11.50 -2.80
CA HIS A 158 -18.85 -10.83 -4.09
C HIS A 158 -17.45 -11.01 -4.69
N LEU A 159 -16.43 -11.26 -3.87
CA LEU A 159 -15.02 -11.27 -4.29
C LEU A 159 -14.33 -12.55 -3.82
N THR A 160 -13.41 -13.04 -4.63
CA THR A 160 -12.56 -14.16 -4.23
C THR A 160 -11.47 -13.70 -3.25
N THR A 161 -11.01 -14.59 -2.39
CA THR A 161 -9.74 -14.45 -1.67
C THR A 161 -8.62 -15.03 -2.53
N PRO A 162 -7.40 -14.45 -2.53
CA PRO A 162 -6.27 -14.93 -3.33
C PRO A 162 -5.72 -16.27 -2.85
#